data_2710c5f0808515667e0f0562dc09fa60
#
_entry.id   2710c5f0808515667e0f0562dc09fa60
#
_cell.length_a   1.000
_cell.length_b   1.000
_cell.length_c   1.000
_cell.angle_alpha   90.00
_cell.angle_beta   90.00
_cell.angle_gamma   90.00
#
_symmetry.space_group_name_H-M   'P 1'
#
loop_
_entity.id
_entity.type
_entity.pdbx_description
1 polymer ?
#
loop_
_entity_poly.entity_id
_entity_poly.type
_entity_poly.pdbx_seq_one_letter_code
_entity_poly.pdbx_strand_id
1 'polypeptide(L)'
;GAGSLVNFLLGITQLDPIEYGLLWARFLGPHKVSWPDIDTDAGDRDVLIEASKELYGEESVIPVSNFNTLKLKSLLKDVCKFYNVPFMDVNKLTAGLQEEVMPFARGDNEEKSMFMLKHEDCMQHSKRYKDFMEKYPDVERQISSLFLQNRSIGRHAGGVIIAPERDLTSCMPIISVRGELQTPWSEGMNVRNLEPNGFLKFDFLGLTLLRDVENCIRRILKKQGNDEPTFLDVKDFFDEHLNCRYVKMDDPKVWKHVYEDGHLTAIFQFTADGARRFCLEAKPTDIETLGALTAIYRPGPLKAN
;
A
#
# COMPACT_ATOMS: atom_id res chain seq x y z
N GLY A 1 7.69 15.69 2.06
CA GLY A 1 8.65 15.83 0.97
C GLY A 1 8.31 16.99 0.07
N ALA A 2 7.14 17.01 -0.58
CA ALA A 2 6.83 17.95 -1.66
C ALA A 2 6.96 19.45 -1.29
N GLY A 3 6.70 19.84 -0.05
CA GLY A 3 6.86 21.24 0.40
C GLY A 3 8.31 21.66 0.70
N SER A 4 9.30 20.78 0.54
CA SER A 4 10.70 21.09 0.84
C SER A 4 11.46 21.56 -0.40
N LEU A 5 11.87 22.84 -0.40
CA LEU A 5 12.71 23.38 -1.46
C LEU A 5 14.07 22.64 -1.55
N VAL A 6 14.62 22.20 -0.42
CA VAL A 6 15.87 21.45 -0.39
C VAL A 6 15.72 20.11 -1.12
N ASN A 7 14.64 19.37 -0.87
CA ASN A 7 14.37 18.10 -1.57
C ASN A 7 14.20 18.31 -3.08
N PHE A 8 13.54 19.40 -3.47
CA PHE A 8 13.40 19.77 -4.88
C PHE A 8 14.75 20.10 -5.54
N LEU A 9 15.59 20.91 -4.87
CA LEU A 9 16.91 21.27 -5.39
C LEU A 9 17.87 20.05 -5.46
N LEU A 10 17.73 19.09 -4.56
CA LEU A 10 18.47 17.82 -4.57
C LEU A 10 17.91 16.80 -5.59
N GLY A 11 16.80 17.11 -6.27
CA GLY A 11 16.15 16.19 -7.21
C GLY A 11 15.42 15.01 -6.54
N ILE A 12 15.20 15.07 -5.22
CA ILE A 12 14.44 14.04 -4.47
C ILE A 12 12.95 14.16 -4.80
N THR A 13 12.44 15.39 -4.96
CA THR A 13 11.06 15.65 -5.40
C THR A 13 11.05 16.40 -6.72
N GLN A 14 9.99 16.23 -7.51
CA GLN A 14 9.89 16.77 -8.86
C GLN A 14 9.14 18.11 -8.95
N LEU A 15 8.29 18.41 -7.94
CA LEU A 15 7.47 19.64 -7.91
C LEU A 15 8.23 20.79 -7.25
N ASP A 16 8.26 21.94 -7.88
CA ASP A 16 8.77 23.19 -7.27
C ASP A 16 7.77 23.69 -6.21
N PRO A 17 8.12 23.67 -4.92
CA PRO A 17 7.20 24.06 -3.86
C PRO A 17 6.84 25.55 -3.89
N ILE A 18 7.65 26.40 -4.52
CA ILE A 18 7.39 27.83 -4.66
C ILE A 18 6.39 28.06 -5.79
N GLU A 19 6.62 27.44 -6.95
CA GLU A 19 5.73 27.54 -8.13
C GLU A 19 4.31 27.07 -7.80
N TYR A 20 4.18 25.96 -7.07
CA TYR A 20 2.89 25.38 -6.68
C TYR A 20 2.33 25.90 -5.35
N GLY A 21 2.96 26.92 -4.73
CA GLY A 21 2.48 27.52 -3.48
C GLY A 21 2.35 26.54 -2.31
N LEU A 22 3.19 25.50 -2.25
CA LEU A 22 3.10 24.46 -1.24
C LEU A 22 3.50 24.99 0.15
N LEU A 23 2.68 24.69 1.16
CA LEU A 23 2.87 25.20 2.51
C LEU A 23 3.99 24.45 3.24
N TRP A 24 5.10 25.12 3.50
CA TRP A 24 6.21 24.62 4.30
C TRP A 24 5.78 24.15 5.70
N ALA A 25 4.88 24.90 6.34
CA ALA A 25 4.40 24.60 7.70
C ALA A 25 3.69 23.24 7.83
N ARG A 26 3.19 22.67 6.73
CA ARG A 26 2.62 21.30 6.73
C ARG A 26 3.68 20.22 6.74
N PHE A 27 4.90 20.57 6.45
CA PHE A 27 6.00 19.61 6.32
C PHE A 27 6.65 19.29 7.66
N LEU A 28 7.08 20.34 8.40
CA LEU A 28 7.68 20.25 9.72
C LEU A 28 7.14 21.38 10.57
N GLY A 29 6.03 21.15 11.26
CA GLY A 29 5.52 22.10 12.25
C GLY A 29 6.26 21.96 13.58
N PRO A 30 6.36 23.05 14.37
CA PRO A 30 7.04 23.04 15.68
C PRO A 30 6.36 22.11 16.71
N HIS A 31 5.14 21.65 16.41
CA HIS A 31 4.37 20.75 17.27
C HIS A 31 4.44 19.27 16.84
N LYS A 32 5.12 18.97 15.72
CA LYS A 32 5.27 17.58 15.26
C LYS A 32 6.43 16.91 16.00
N VAL A 33 6.10 16.02 16.91
CA VAL A 33 7.05 15.27 17.76
C VAL A 33 7.51 13.97 17.10
N SER A 34 6.73 13.43 16.15
CA SER A 34 7.06 12.18 15.44
C SER A 34 8.08 12.40 14.33
N TRP A 35 8.89 11.37 14.07
CA TRP A 35 9.77 11.34 12.92
C TRP A 35 8.97 11.39 11.61
N PRO A 36 9.57 11.85 10.50
CA PRO A 36 8.88 11.87 9.20
C PRO A 36 8.67 10.44 8.67
N ASP A 37 7.52 10.21 8.06
CA ASP A 37 7.33 9.07 7.18
C ASP A 37 8.06 9.36 5.87
N ILE A 38 8.91 8.43 5.44
CA ILE A 38 9.68 8.56 4.20
C ILE A 38 9.15 7.54 3.20
N ASP A 39 8.26 8.02 2.32
CA ASP A 39 7.75 7.24 1.20
C ASP A 39 8.64 7.49 -0.03
N THR A 40 9.10 6.41 -0.65
CA THR A 40 9.92 6.44 -1.87
C THR A 40 9.30 5.51 -2.89
N ASP A 41 9.00 6.03 -4.07
CA ASP A 41 8.48 5.23 -5.17
C ASP A 41 9.62 4.71 -6.08
N ALA A 42 9.44 3.49 -6.59
CA ALA A 42 10.37 2.83 -7.48
C ALA A 42 9.61 1.95 -8.49
N GLY A 43 10.17 1.78 -9.67
CA GLY A 43 9.63 0.84 -10.66
C GLY A 43 9.75 -0.62 -10.20
N ASP A 44 10.83 -0.95 -9.49
CA ASP A 44 11.04 -2.25 -8.87
C ASP A 44 11.59 -2.07 -7.44
N ARG A 45 10.78 -2.45 -6.46
CA ARG A 45 11.12 -2.32 -5.05
C ARG A 45 12.26 -3.24 -4.63
N ASP A 46 12.28 -4.47 -5.15
CA ASP A 46 13.28 -5.45 -4.72
C ASP A 46 14.67 -5.05 -5.23
N VAL A 47 14.74 -4.50 -6.44
CA VAL A 47 15.98 -3.90 -6.97
C VAL A 47 16.46 -2.74 -6.10
N LEU A 48 15.53 -1.89 -5.61
CA LEU A 48 15.90 -0.78 -4.72
C LEU A 48 16.43 -1.27 -3.37
N ILE A 49 15.85 -2.34 -2.81
CA ILE A 49 16.34 -2.95 -1.58
C ILE A 49 17.74 -3.54 -1.78
N GLU A 50 17.97 -4.29 -2.85
CA GLU A 50 19.29 -4.87 -3.14
C GLU A 50 20.36 -3.78 -3.38
N ALA A 51 20.02 -2.74 -4.13
CA ALA A 51 20.92 -1.60 -4.30
C ALA A 51 21.23 -0.89 -2.96
N SER A 52 20.25 -0.83 -2.05
CA SER A 52 20.47 -0.29 -0.71
C SER A 52 21.42 -1.19 0.12
N LYS A 53 21.30 -2.51 0.00
CA LYS A 53 22.21 -3.46 0.66
C LYS A 53 23.62 -3.40 0.08
N GLU A 54 23.76 -3.29 -1.24
CA GLU A 54 25.05 -3.09 -1.89
C GLU A 54 25.74 -1.81 -1.39
N LEU A 55 24.99 -0.74 -1.18
CA LEU A 55 25.51 0.56 -0.75
C LEU A 55 25.85 0.61 0.74
N TYR A 56 24.99 0.04 1.61
CA TYR A 56 25.08 0.19 3.08
C TYR A 56 25.48 -1.09 3.81
N GLY A 57 25.45 -2.24 3.16
CA GLY A 57 25.70 -3.56 3.74
C GLY A 57 24.42 -4.35 4.03
N GLU A 58 24.50 -5.67 3.90
CA GLU A 58 23.39 -6.62 4.10
C GLU A 58 22.72 -6.49 5.47
N GLU A 59 23.52 -6.28 6.53
CA GLU A 59 23.06 -6.20 7.91
C GLU A 59 22.59 -4.79 8.31
N SER A 60 22.79 -3.81 7.42
CA SER A 60 22.36 -2.41 7.63
C SER A 60 21.01 -2.11 6.97
N VAL A 61 20.44 -3.05 6.20
CA VAL A 61 19.19 -2.89 5.45
C VAL A 61 18.26 -4.06 5.75
N ILE A 62 17.30 -3.85 6.64
CA ILE A 62 16.42 -4.91 7.15
C ILE A 62 14.95 -4.60 6.83
N PRO A 63 14.28 -5.44 6.03
CA PRO A 63 12.84 -5.34 5.79
C PRO A 63 12.01 -5.51 7.07
N VAL A 64 10.92 -4.76 7.15
CA VAL A 64 9.91 -4.89 8.20
C VAL A 64 8.99 -6.08 7.88
N SER A 65 8.61 -6.83 8.90
CA SER A 65 7.65 -7.92 8.76
C SER A 65 6.20 -7.43 8.75
N ASN A 66 5.32 -8.29 8.26
CA ASN A 66 3.88 -8.16 8.41
C ASN A 66 3.30 -9.48 8.90
N PHE A 67 2.38 -9.43 9.87
CA PHE A 67 1.65 -10.60 10.33
C PHE A 67 0.33 -10.74 9.58
N ASN A 68 0.15 -11.87 8.93
CA ASN A 68 -1.12 -12.25 8.34
C ASN A 68 -2.01 -12.88 9.43
N THR A 69 -3.16 -12.29 9.69
CA THR A 69 -4.12 -12.78 10.68
C THR A 69 -5.14 -13.72 10.04
N LEU A 70 -5.69 -14.60 10.87
CA LEU A 70 -6.76 -15.54 10.51
C LEU A 70 -8.10 -14.78 10.40
N LYS A 71 -8.46 -14.38 9.17
CA LYS A 71 -9.78 -13.81 8.88
C LYS A 71 -10.81 -14.92 8.68
N LEU A 72 -12.08 -14.65 8.99
CA LEU A 72 -13.14 -15.67 9.11
C LEU A 72 -13.22 -16.63 7.92
N LYS A 73 -13.24 -16.16 6.67
CA LYS A 73 -13.36 -17.04 5.49
C LYS A 73 -12.17 -18.00 5.33
N SER A 74 -10.95 -17.54 5.61
CA SER A 74 -9.76 -18.40 5.55
C SER A 74 -9.68 -19.34 6.74
N LEU A 75 -10.00 -18.85 7.93
CA LEU A 75 -10.04 -19.64 9.16
C LEU A 75 -11.04 -20.79 9.05
N LEU A 76 -12.25 -20.54 8.55
CA LEU A 76 -13.25 -21.59 8.28
C LEU A 76 -12.68 -22.72 7.41
N LYS A 77 -12.00 -22.35 6.31
CA LYS A 77 -11.42 -23.35 5.40
C LYS A 77 -10.33 -24.19 6.06
N ASP A 78 -9.46 -23.52 6.85
CA ASP A 78 -8.35 -24.19 7.53
C ASP A 78 -8.87 -25.12 8.65
N VAL A 79 -9.77 -24.64 9.50
CA VAL A 79 -10.35 -25.42 10.62
C VAL A 79 -11.20 -26.56 10.09
N CYS A 80 -12.07 -26.32 9.12
CA CYS A 80 -12.90 -27.35 8.51
C CYS A 80 -12.05 -28.44 7.83
N LYS A 81 -10.94 -28.07 7.20
CA LYS A 81 -10.00 -29.05 6.63
C LYS A 81 -9.38 -29.94 7.72
N PHE A 82 -9.02 -29.37 8.86
CA PHE A 82 -8.48 -30.10 10.00
C PHE A 82 -9.48 -31.14 10.55
N TYR A 83 -10.76 -30.76 10.64
CA TYR A 83 -11.83 -31.64 11.09
C TYR A 83 -12.43 -32.51 9.98
N ASN A 84 -11.83 -32.60 8.80
CA ASN A 84 -12.28 -33.35 7.65
C ASN A 84 -13.73 -33.06 7.20
N VAL A 85 -14.16 -31.79 7.39
CA VAL A 85 -15.47 -31.35 6.86
C VAL A 85 -15.38 -31.26 5.33
N PRO A 86 -16.39 -31.77 4.58
CA PRO A 86 -16.35 -31.73 3.12
C PRO A 86 -16.12 -30.33 2.55
N PHE A 87 -15.11 -30.20 1.69
CA PHE A 87 -14.72 -28.92 1.09
C PHE A 87 -15.88 -28.21 0.35
N MET A 88 -16.75 -29.00 -0.29
CA MET A 88 -17.93 -28.48 -0.97
C MET A 88 -18.89 -27.76 -0.03
N ASP A 89 -19.08 -28.28 1.20
CA ASP A 89 -19.97 -27.66 2.19
C ASP A 89 -19.40 -26.35 2.69
N VAL A 90 -18.08 -26.30 2.92
CA VAL A 90 -17.37 -25.07 3.34
C VAL A 90 -17.40 -24.00 2.26
N ASN A 91 -17.21 -24.37 0.99
CA ASN A 91 -17.29 -23.43 -0.11
C ASN A 91 -18.72 -22.88 -0.29
N LYS A 92 -19.73 -23.73 -0.20
CA LYS A 92 -21.14 -23.29 -0.22
C LYS A 92 -21.45 -22.33 0.94
N LEU A 93 -20.91 -22.61 2.13
CA LEU A 93 -21.08 -21.72 3.28
C LEU A 93 -20.40 -20.37 3.06
N THR A 94 -19.16 -20.36 2.61
CA THR A 94 -18.37 -19.12 2.47
C THR A 94 -18.75 -18.29 1.25
N ALA A 95 -19.39 -18.92 0.23
CA ALA A 95 -19.88 -18.21 -0.95
C ALA A 95 -21.06 -17.28 -0.56
N GLY A 96 -20.93 -16.00 -0.90
CA GLY A 96 -21.96 -14.98 -0.63
C GLY A 96 -22.20 -14.65 0.85
N LEU A 97 -21.41 -15.21 1.78
CA LEU A 97 -21.62 -14.99 3.22
C LEU A 97 -21.41 -13.50 3.62
N GLN A 98 -20.45 -12.85 2.99
CA GLN A 98 -20.20 -11.43 3.25
C GLN A 98 -21.34 -10.55 2.73
N GLU A 99 -21.83 -10.84 1.55
CA GLU A 99 -22.95 -10.13 0.91
C GLU A 99 -24.26 -10.33 1.71
N GLU A 100 -24.43 -11.49 2.33
CA GLU A 100 -25.57 -11.82 3.18
C GLU A 100 -25.53 -11.05 4.50
N VAL A 101 -24.38 -10.96 5.16
CA VAL A 101 -24.22 -10.42 6.52
C VAL A 101 -23.95 -8.92 6.53
N MET A 102 -23.17 -8.42 5.55
CA MET A 102 -22.73 -7.03 5.51
C MET A 102 -23.86 -6.00 5.58
N PRO A 103 -25.05 -6.16 4.95
CA PRO A 103 -26.13 -5.17 5.04
C PRO A 103 -26.65 -4.93 6.45
N PHE A 104 -26.47 -5.90 7.35
CA PHE A 104 -26.97 -5.84 8.73
C PHE A 104 -25.88 -5.50 9.74
N ALA A 105 -24.63 -5.86 9.46
CA ALA A 105 -23.51 -5.75 10.39
C ALA A 105 -22.57 -4.56 10.08
N ARG A 106 -22.65 -3.99 8.88
CA ARG A 106 -21.83 -2.84 8.49
C ARG A 106 -22.38 -1.56 9.12
N GLY A 107 -21.51 -0.77 9.74
CA GLY A 107 -21.85 0.59 10.19
C GLY A 107 -22.21 1.52 9.02
N ASP A 108 -23.09 2.50 9.27
CA ASP A 108 -23.61 3.41 8.25
C ASP A 108 -22.48 4.17 7.49
N ASN A 109 -21.39 4.48 8.18
CA ASN A 109 -20.25 5.21 7.64
C ASN A 109 -19.04 4.31 7.27
N GLU A 110 -19.20 2.99 7.28
CA GLU A 110 -18.13 2.06 6.93
C GLU A 110 -18.17 1.75 5.43
N GLU A 111 -17.02 1.92 4.72
CA GLU A 111 -16.92 1.49 3.34
C GLU A 111 -17.05 -0.03 3.20
N LYS A 112 -17.70 -0.50 2.13
CA LYS A 112 -17.82 -1.94 1.81
C LYS A 112 -16.46 -2.63 1.74
N SER A 113 -15.43 -1.94 1.27
CA SER A 113 -14.06 -2.43 1.17
C SER A 113 -13.39 -2.66 2.53
N MET A 114 -13.82 -1.94 3.56
CA MET A 114 -13.28 -2.01 4.93
C MET A 114 -14.04 -2.98 5.83
N PHE A 115 -15.22 -3.43 5.40
CA PHE A 115 -16.01 -4.36 6.19
C PHE A 115 -15.28 -5.68 6.42
N MET A 116 -15.07 -6.01 7.68
CA MET A 116 -14.49 -7.26 8.12
C MET A 116 -15.56 -8.19 8.66
N LEU A 117 -15.79 -9.31 7.97
CA LEU A 117 -16.73 -10.33 8.39
C LEU A 117 -16.29 -10.99 9.71
N LYS A 118 -17.11 -10.91 10.75
CA LYS A 118 -16.88 -11.49 12.08
C LYS A 118 -17.75 -12.71 12.33
N HIS A 119 -17.31 -13.56 13.25
CA HIS A 119 -18.05 -14.77 13.64
C HIS A 119 -19.41 -14.39 14.26
N GLU A 120 -19.43 -13.43 15.18
CA GLU A 120 -20.61 -12.97 15.89
C GLU A 120 -21.68 -12.43 14.94
N ASP A 121 -21.25 -11.62 13.96
CA ASP A 121 -22.17 -11.06 12.96
C ASP A 121 -22.79 -12.18 12.09
N CYS A 122 -22.00 -13.20 11.73
CA CYS A 122 -22.49 -14.35 10.99
C CYS A 122 -23.46 -15.21 11.79
N MET A 123 -23.21 -15.42 13.09
CA MET A 123 -24.11 -16.13 13.99
C MET A 123 -25.44 -15.39 14.15
N GLN A 124 -25.41 -14.07 14.14
CA GLN A 124 -26.61 -13.23 14.31
C GLN A 124 -27.43 -13.13 13.02
N HIS A 125 -26.78 -12.98 11.86
CA HIS A 125 -27.45 -12.56 10.63
C HIS A 125 -27.46 -13.60 9.51
N SER A 126 -26.84 -14.79 9.70
CA SER A 126 -26.88 -15.89 8.72
C SER A 126 -27.37 -17.18 9.34
N LYS A 127 -28.59 -17.58 8.99
CA LYS A 127 -29.16 -18.85 9.45
C LYS A 127 -28.32 -20.05 8.99
N ARG A 128 -27.88 -20.07 7.73
CA ARG A 128 -27.05 -21.16 7.21
C ARG A 128 -25.70 -21.29 7.91
N TYR A 129 -25.13 -20.17 8.36
CA TYR A 129 -23.90 -20.17 9.14
C TYR A 129 -24.15 -20.73 10.54
N LYS A 130 -25.22 -20.30 11.21
CA LYS A 130 -25.62 -20.83 12.51
C LYS A 130 -25.89 -22.33 12.47
N ASP A 131 -26.71 -22.79 11.51
CA ASP A 131 -27.03 -24.22 11.33
C ASP A 131 -25.74 -25.05 11.07
N PHE A 132 -24.78 -24.48 10.35
CA PHE A 132 -23.48 -25.11 10.11
C PHE A 132 -22.64 -25.22 11.40
N MET A 133 -22.59 -24.19 12.23
CA MET A 133 -21.87 -24.19 13.50
C MET A 133 -22.50 -25.18 14.50
N GLU A 134 -23.82 -25.23 14.56
CA GLU A 134 -24.55 -26.20 15.38
C GLU A 134 -24.26 -27.66 14.95
N LYS A 135 -24.08 -27.91 13.65
CA LYS A 135 -23.69 -29.21 13.11
C LYS A 135 -22.24 -29.58 13.45
N TYR A 136 -21.36 -28.58 13.56
CA TYR A 136 -19.92 -28.79 13.78
C TYR A 136 -19.41 -27.96 14.99
N PRO A 137 -19.79 -28.32 16.24
CA PRO A 137 -19.48 -27.52 17.43
C PRO A 137 -17.97 -27.39 17.72
N ASP A 138 -17.16 -28.38 17.31
CA ASP A 138 -15.71 -28.29 17.45
C ASP A 138 -15.12 -27.25 16.49
N VAL A 139 -15.69 -27.09 15.31
CA VAL A 139 -15.30 -26.04 14.36
C VAL A 139 -15.60 -24.66 14.93
N GLU A 140 -16.81 -24.45 15.51
CA GLU A 140 -17.21 -23.21 16.15
C GLU A 140 -16.24 -22.80 17.26
N ARG A 141 -15.93 -23.72 18.17
CA ARG A 141 -15.00 -23.48 19.29
C ARG A 141 -13.61 -23.02 18.80
N GLN A 142 -13.10 -23.66 17.75
CA GLN A 142 -11.80 -23.29 17.19
C GLN A 142 -11.85 -21.94 16.48
N ILE A 143 -12.91 -21.63 15.76
CA ILE A 143 -13.09 -20.32 15.11
C ILE A 143 -13.10 -19.20 16.13
N SER A 144 -13.86 -19.35 17.22
CA SER A 144 -13.92 -18.35 18.30
C SER A 144 -12.55 -18.13 18.97
N SER A 145 -11.75 -19.18 19.12
CA SER A 145 -10.41 -19.10 19.74
C SER A 145 -9.33 -18.54 18.80
N LEU A 146 -9.40 -18.83 17.50
CA LEU A 146 -8.34 -18.54 16.54
C LEU A 146 -8.62 -17.29 15.69
N PHE A 147 -9.81 -16.72 15.76
CA PHE A 147 -10.14 -15.52 14.98
C PHE A 147 -9.19 -14.37 15.29
N LEU A 148 -8.64 -13.77 14.24
CA LEU A 148 -7.64 -12.71 14.27
C LEU A 148 -6.28 -13.07 14.93
N GLN A 149 -6.06 -14.34 15.29
CA GLN A 149 -4.71 -14.77 15.68
C GLN A 149 -3.76 -14.74 14.49
N ASN A 150 -2.46 -14.58 14.77
CA ASN A 150 -1.44 -14.57 13.74
C ASN A 150 -1.33 -15.95 13.07
N ARG A 151 -1.49 -15.99 11.75
CA ARG A 151 -1.38 -17.21 10.94
C ARG A 151 0.04 -17.43 10.43
N SER A 152 0.63 -16.38 9.90
CA SER A 152 1.95 -16.43 9.30
C SER A 152 2.60 -15.06 9.33
N ILE A 153 3.91 -15.06 9.23
CA ILE A 153 4.72 -13.86 9.06
C ILE A 153 5.17 -13.78 7.59
N GLY A 154 5.19 -12.60 7.06
CA GLY A 154 5.70 -12.29 5.74
C GLY A 154 6.44 -10.96 5.74
N ARG A 155 7.04 -10.59 4.62
CA ARG A 155 7.67 -9.29 4.42
C ARG A 155 6.58 -8.22 4.20
N HIS A 156 6.70 -7.07 4.89
CA HIS A 156 5.84 -5.91 4.64
C HIS A 156 6.00 -5.41 3.20
N ALA A 157 4.94 -4.90 2.61
CA ALA A 157 4.93 -4.49 1.21
C ALA A 157 5.91 -3.35 0.88
N GLY A 158 6.22 -2.45 1.79
CA GLY A 158 7.05 -1.26 1.60
C GLY A 158 8.16 -1.09 2.63
N GLY A 159 7.88 -1.38 3.91
CA GLY A 159 8.72 -0.99 5.02
C GLY A 159 10.12 -1.63 5.04
N VAL A 160 11.14 -0.78 5.10
CA VAL A 160 12.54 -1.17 5.23
C VAL A 160 13.22 -0.25 6.24
N ILE A 161 14.07 -0.81 7.08
CA ILE A 161 14.93 -0.04 7.98
C ILE A 161 16.31 0.03 7.37
N ILE A 162 16.85 1.24 7.25
CA ILE A 162 18.18 1.50 6.75
C ILE A 162 18.95 2.26 7.80
N ALA A 163 20.08 1.71 8.25
CA ALA A 163 20.98 2.33 9.23
C ALA A 163 22.42 2.20 8.73
N PRO A 164 22.90 3.15 7.90
CA PRO A 164 24.26 3.12 7.39
C PRO A 164 25.29 2.93 8.51
N GLU A 165 26.33 2.13 8.24
CA GLU A 165 27.42 1.86 9.16
C GLU A 165 26.99 1.18 10.48
N ARG A 166 25.81 0.58 10.54
CA ARG A 166 25.28 -0.08 11.74
C ARG A 166 24.80 -1.50 11.40
N ASP A 167 25.33 -2.46 12.12
CA ASP A 167 24.78 -3.82 12.11
C ASP A 167 23.47 -3.86 12.91
N LEU A 168 22.36 -3.91 12.19
CA LEU A 168 21.01 -4.00 12.77
C LEU A 168 20.76 -5.34 13.44
N THR A 169 21.48 -6.40 13.07
CA THR A 169 21.34 -7.72 13.69
C THR A 169 21.80 -7.75 15.14
N SER A 170 22.70 -6.84 15.51
CA SER A 170 23.21 -6.68 16.89
C SER A 170 22.34 -5.79 17.78
N CYS A 171 21.44 -4.97 17.22
CA CYS A 171 20.73 -3.94 17.98
C CYS A 171 19.20 -3.99 17.88
N MET A 172 18.63 -4.90 17.08
CA MET A 172 17.20 -5.12 17.01
C MET A 172 16.85 -6.61 16.87
N PRO A 173 15.61 -7.03 17.20
CA PRO A 173 15.17 -8.39 16.94
C PRO A 173 15.18 -8.69 15.45
N ILE A 174 15.84 -9.77 15.04
CA ILE A 174 15.89 -10.24 13.66
C ILE A 174 15.41 -11.69 13.59
N ILE A 175 14.65 -12.00 12.56
CA ILE A 175 14.20 -13.35 12.23
C ILE A 175 14.56 -13.64 10.77
N SER A 176 14.76 -14.92 10.48
CA SER A 176 14.89 -15.39 9.10
C SER A 176 13.57 -15.98 8.61
N VAL A 177 13.05 -15.45 7.52
CA VAL A 177 11.84 -15.95 6.87
C VAL A 177 12.18 -16.34 5.43
N ARG A 178 12.16 -17.63 5.14
CA ARG A 178 12.53 -18.19 3.83
C ARG A 178 13.95 -17.82 3.38
N GLY A 179 14.87 -17.70 4.34
CA GLY A 179 16.27 -17.35 4.09
C GLY A 179 16.58 -15.85 4.08
N GLU A 180 15.58 -14.98 4.13
CA GLU A 180 15.76 -13.52 4.20
C GLU A 180 15.64 -13.00 5.63
N LEU A 181 16.50 -12.04 5.99
CA LEU A 181 16.46 -11.36 7.28
C LEU A 181 15.32 -10.34 7.31
N GLN A 182 14.58 -10.32 8.42
CA GLN A 182 13.48 -9.37 8.65
C GLN A 182 13.41 -9.04 10.14
N THR A 183 12.91 -7.84 10.48
CA THR A 183 12.56 -7.57 11.87
C THR A 183 11.12 -7.98 12.17
N PRO A 184 10.84 -8.68 13.30
CA PRO A 184 9.47 -8.98 13.74
C PRO A 184 8.72 -7.76 14.28
N TRP A 185 9.34 -6.59 14.36
CA TRP A 185 8.63 -5.33 14.64
C TRP A 185 7.76 -4.95 13.44
N SER A 186 6.61 -5.59 13.38
CA SER A 186 5.72 -5.61 12.23
C SER A 186 4.76 -4.42 12.18
N GLU A 187 4.35 -4.07 10.98
CA GLU A 187 3.31 -3.08 10.73
C GLU A 187 1.99 -3.47 11.43
N GLY A 188 1.28 -2.48 11.99
CA GLY A 188 0.01 -2.68 12.68
C GLY A 188 0.10 -3.27 14.09
N MET A 189 1.28 -3.73 14.55
CA MET A 189 1.48 -4.27 15.90
C MET A 189 2.47 -3.45 16.70
N ASN A 190 3.76 -3.61 16.45
CA ASN A 190 4.85 -3.07 17.24
C ASN A 190 5.88 -2.26 16.44
N VAL A 191 5.56 -1.88 15.21
CA VAL A 191 6.36 -0.94 14.39
C VAL A 191 6.62 0.38 15.13
N ARG A 192 5.70 0.80 16.00
CA ARG A 192 5.87 1.96 16.89
C ARG A 192 7.08 1.89 17.81
N ASN A 193 7.68 0.72 18.01
CA ASN A 193 8.89 0.55 18.81
C ASN A 193 10.16 0.98 18.06
N LEU A 194 10.12 1.17 16.75
CA LEU A 194 11.25 1.57 15.92
C LEU A 194 11.72 2.98 16.27
N GLU A 195 10.84 3.95 16.22
CA GLU A 195 11.14 5.36 16.44
C GLU A 195 11.77 5.66 17.82
N PRO A 196 11.21 5.18 18.96
CA PRO A 196 11.82 5.40 20.27
C PRO A 196 13.20 4.76 20.43
N ASN A 197 13.53 3.75 19.64
CA ASN A 197 14.84 3.10 19.63
C ASN A 197 15.80 3.70 18.58
N GLY A 198 15.41 4.82 17.94
CA GLY A 198 16.25 5.55 17.01
C GLY A 198 16.32 4.95 15.61
N PHE A 199 15.35 4.10 15.23
CA PHE A 199 15.27 3.51 13.90
C PHE A 199 14.22 4.21 13.05
N LEU A 200 14.59 4.58 11.83
CA LEU A 200 13.70 5.18 10.85
C LEU A 200 13.26 4.12 9.84
N LYS A 201 11.96 4.05 9.61
CA LYS A 201 11.36 3.21 8.57
C LYS A 201 11.27 4.01 7.27
N PHE A 202 11.73 3.42 6.20
CA PHE A 202 11.51 3.87 4.83
C PHE A 202 10.42 2.99 4.20
N ASP A 203 9.45 3.59 3.55
CA ASP A 203 8.44 2.86 2.80
C ASP A 203 8.77 2.91 1.30
N PHE A 204 9.31 1.81 0.77
CA PHE A 204 9.59 1.65 -0.65
C PHE A 204 8.35 1.14 -1.38
N LEU A 205 7.73 2.00 -2.15
CA LEU A 205 6.52 1.70 -2.91
C LEU A 205 6.87 1.28 -4.33
N GLY A 206 6.62 0.01 -4.66
CA GLY A 206 6.79 -0.50 -6.02
C GLY A 206 5.62 -0.07 -6.91
N LEU A 207 5.86 0.79 -7.89
CA LEU A 207 4.87 1.26 -8.86
C LEU A 207 5.11 0.62 -10.22
N THR A 208 4.25 -0.33 -10.60
CA THR A 208 4.31 -1.00 -11.91
C THR A 208 4.33 0.01 -13.07
N LEU A 209 3.59 1.13 -12.95
CA LEU A 209 3.58 2.17 -13.96
C LEU A 209 4.96 2.77 -14.21
N LEU A 210 5.76 3.03 -13.18
CA LEU A 210 7.12 3.56 -13.36
C LEU A 210 8.00 2.58 -14.13
N ARG A 211 7.89 1.27 -13.83
CA ARG A 211 8.60 0.22 -14.58
C ARG A 211 8.15 0.15 -16.04
N ASP A 212 6.84 0.30 -16.29
CA ASP A 212 6.30 0.28 -17.64
C ASP A 212 6.77 1.51 -18.44
N VAL A 213 6.82 2.69 -17.81
CA VAL A 213 7.37 3.92 -18.40
C VAL A 213 8.87 3.73 -18.73
N GLU A 214 9.67 3.23 -17.78
CA GLU A 214 11.09 2.93 -18.03
C GLU A 214 11.28 1.99 -19.22
N ASN A 215 10.53 0.89 -19.25
CA ASN A 215 10.61 -0.07 -20.36
C ASN A 215 10.21 0.54 -21.71
N CYS A 216 9.22 1.45 -21.71
CA CYS A 216 8.83 2.18 -22.90
C CYS A 216 9.96 3.09 -23.39
N ILE A 217 10.55 3.88 -22.49
CA ILE A 217 11.68 4.77 -22.80
C ILE A 217 12.86 3.97 -23.35
N ARG A 218 13.26 2.88 -22.71
CA ARG A 218 14.34 1.99 -23.19
C ARG A 218 14.09 1.49 -24.62
N ARG A 219 12.84 1.13 -24.95
CA ARG A 219 12.46 0.72 -26.32
C ARG A 219 12.55 1.87 -27.32
N ILE A 220 12.20 3.09 -26.91
CA ILE A 220 12.31 4.28 -27.77
C ILE A 220 13.80 4.57 -28.05
N LEU A 221 14.64 4.61 -27.01
CA LEU A 221 16.07 4.85 -27.13
C LEU A 221 16.76 3.81 -28.01
N LYS A 222 16.40 2.52 -27.89
CA LYS A 222 16.89 1.47 -28.79
C LYS A 222 16.53 1.73 -30.25
N LYS A 223 15.31 2.17 -30.53
CA LYS A 223 14.90 2.54 -31.89
C LYS A 223 15.64 3.77 -32.44
N GLN A 224 16.13 4.63 -31.54
CA GLN A 224 16.93 5.81 -31.90
C GLN A 224 18.42 5.49 -32.06
N GLY A 225 18.85 4.21 -31.91
CA GLY A 225 20.20 3.75 -32.12
C GLY A 225 21.06 3.61 -30.86
N ASN A 226 20.47 3.76 -29.66
CA ASN A 226 21.12 3.41 -28.41
C ASN A 226 20.73 1.97 -28.01
N ASP A 227 21.54 0.98 -28.41
CA ASP A 227 21.22 -0.44 -28.23
C ASP A 227 21.19 -0.88 -26.75
N GLU A 228 21.95 -0.22 -25.89
CA GLU A 228 22.04 -0.52 -24.46
C GLU A 228 21.85 0.75 -23.61
N PRO A 229 20.59 1.28 -23.50
CA PRO A 229 20.33 2.49 -22.74
C PRO A 229 20.71 2.31 -21.27
N THR A 230 21.52 3.21 -20.74
CA THR A 230 21.83 3.29 -19.30
C THR A 230 20.67 3.85 -18.50
N PHE A 231 20.77 3.80 -17.18
CA PHE A 231 19.80 4.48 -16.32
C PHE A 231 19.79 6.01 -16.55
N LEU A 232 20.95 6.60 -16.77
CA LEU A 232 21.06 8.05 -17.03
C LEU A 232 20.36 8.44 -18.34
N ASP A 233 20.53 7.64 -19.41
CA ASP A 233 19.83 7.89 -20.68
C ASP A 233 18.30 7.87 -20.49
N VAL A 234 17.80 6.91 -19.69
CA VAL A 234 16.37 6.82 -19.37
C VAL A 234 15.90 8.02 -18.55
N LYS A 235 16.70 8.42 -17.55
CA LYS A 235 16.41 9.56 -16.70
C LYS A 235 16.39 10.86 -17.49
N ASP A 236 17.38 11.08 -18.35
CA ASP A 236 17.49 12.27 -19.18
C ASP A 236 16.28 12.38 -20.13
N PHE A 237 15.91 11.25 -20.77
CA PHE A 237 14.71 11.18 -21.61
C PHE A 237 13.43 11.48 -20.81
N PHE A 238 13.32 10.91 -19.61
CA PHE A 238 12.16 11.17 -18.73
C PHE A 238 12.10 12.64 -18.33
N ASP A 239 13.21 13.20 -17.92
CA ASP A 239 13.30 14.61 -17.50
C ASP A 239 12.91 15.55 -18.66
N GLU A 240 13.36 15.29 -19.88
CA GLU A 240 13.05 16.12 -21.04
C GLU A 240 11.56 16.03 -21.46
N HIS A 241 10.97 14.83 -21.41
CA HIS A 241 9.68 14.58 -22.06
C HIS A 241 8.51 14.37 -21.10
N LEU A 242 8.75 14.00 -19.85
CA LEU A 242 7.71 13.60 -18.90
C LEU A 242 7.77 14.34 -17.54
N ASN A 243 8.88 14.98 -17.23
CA ASN A 243 9.03 15.68 -15.96
C ASN A 243 8.14 16.94 -15.94
N CYS A 244 7.36 17.11 -14.87
CA CYS A 244 6.48 18.26 -14.66
C CYS A 244 7.19 19.62 -14.68
N ARG A 245 8.51 19.65 -14.51
CA ARG A 245 9.33 20.87 -14.66
C ARG A 245 9.33 21.38 -16.11
N TYR A 246 9.20 20.49 -17.10
CA TYR A 246 9.32 20.81 -18.53
C TYR A 246 8.02 20.57 -19.30
N VAL A 247 7.16 19.71 -18.78
CA VAL A 247 5.88 19.33 -19.39
C VAL A 247 4.75 20.03 -18.65
N LYS A 248 3.94 20.79 -19.38
CA LYS A 248 2.77 21.44 -18.80
C LYS A 248 1.71 20.40 -18.39
N MET A 249 1.21 20.54 -17.16
CA MET A 249 0.16 19.71 -16.59
C MET A 249 -1.26 20.20 -16.90
N ASP A 250 -1.40 21.02 -17.91
CA ASP A 250 -2.65 21.72 -18.26
C ASP A 250 -3.27 21.25 -19.61
N ASP A 251 -2.82 20.10 -20.16
CA ASP A 251 -3.36 19.58 -21.41
C ASP A 251 -4.84 19.19 -21.25
N PRO A 252 -5.78 19.92 -21.92
CA PRO A 252 -7.21 19.67 -21.80
C PRO A 252 -7.62 18.29 -22.31
N LYS A 253 -6.83 17.65 -23.18
CA LYS A 253 -7.08 16.28 -23.63
C LYS A 253 -6.89 15.26 -22.52
N VAL A 254 -5.90 15.46 -21.65
CA VAL A 254 -5.68 14.61 -20.47
C VAL A 254 -6.85 14.75 -19.50
N TRP A 255 -7.27 15.96 -19.19
CA TRP A 255 -8.40 16.21 -18.29
C TRP A 255 -9.69 15.59 -18.83
N LYS A 256 -9.97 15.77 -20.11
CA LYS A 256 -11.17 15.21 -20.75
C LYS A 256 -11.09 13.69 -20.86
N HIS A 257 -10.06 13.15 -21.54
CA HIS A 257 -10.05 11.75 -21.90
C HIS A 257 -9.64 10.83 -20.75
N VAL A 258 -8.76 11.26 -19.86
CA VAL A 258 -8.35 10.41 -18.73
C VAL A 258 -9.32 10.55 -17.57
N TYR A 259 -9.56 11.76 -17.10
CA TYR A 259 -10.30 11.98 -15.86
C TYR A 259 -11.81 12.10 -16.06
N GLU A 260 -12.29 12.88 -17.03
CA GLU A 260 -13.74 13.04 -17.29
C GLU A 260 -14.35 11.80 -17.94
N ASP A 261 -13.70 11.22 -18.97
CA ASP A 261 -14.17 10.01 -19.66
C ASP A 261 -13.85 8.72 -18.85
N GLY A 262 -13.02 8.81 -17.80
CA GLY A 262 -12.76 7.73 -16.86
C GLY A 262 -11.79 6.65 -17.33
N HIS A 263 -10.86 6.99 -18.22
CA HIS A 263 -9.78 6.10 -18.65
C HIS A 263 -8.65 6.04 -17.59
N LEU A 264 -9.00 5.65 -16.35
CA LEU A 264 -8.14 5.68 -15.17
C LEU A 264 -7.29 4.41 -14.98
N THR A 265 -7.17 3.57 -15.99
CA THR A 265 -6.30 2.39 -15.94
C THR A 265 -4.87 2.81 -15.71
N ALA A 266 -4.22 2.18 -14.73
CA ALA A 266 -2.86 2.48 -14.27
C ALA A 266 -2.64 3.88 -13.66
N ILE A 267 -3.66 4.72 -13.51
CA ILE A 267 -3.52 5.97 -12.76
C ILE A 267 -3.46 5.65 -11.27
N PHE A 268 -2.33 5.96 -10.65
CA PHE A 268 -2.08 5.68 -9.25
C PHE A 268 -3.20 6.23 -8.34
N GLN A 269 -3.66 5.41 -7.38
CA GLN A 269 -4.77 5.67 -6.46
C GLN A 269 -6.18 5.75 -7.08
N PHE A 270 -6.34 5.85 -8.40
CA PHE A 270 -7.65 5.94 -9.07
C PHE A 270 -8.12 4.64 -9.73
N THR A 271 -7.40 3.54 -9.55
CA THR A 271 -7.77 2.22 -10.09
C THR A 271 -8.87 1.52 -9.28
N ALA A 272 -9.05 1.85 -7.99
CA ALA A 272 -10.10 1.28 -7.16
C ALA A 272 -11.49 1.84 -7.53
N ASP A 273 -12.51 0.98 -7.51
CA ASP A 273 -13.87 1.33 -7.96
C ASP A 273 -14.46 2.57 -7.25
N GLY A 274 -14.20 2.73 -5.95
CA GLY A 274 -14.67 3.89 -5.18
C GLY A 274 -14.00 5.19 -5.62
N ALA A 275 -12.67 5.19 -5.71
CA ALA A 275 -11.90 6.35 -6.17
C ALA A 275 -12.25 6.72 -7.61
N ARG A 276 -12.42 5.70 -8.46
CA ARG A 276 -12.84 5.89 -9.86
C ARG A 276 -14.21 6.57 -9.96
N ARG A 277 -15.21 6.08 -9.22
CA ARG A 277 -16.55 6.70 -9.21
C ARG A 277 -16.48 8.13 -8.71
N PHE A 278 -15.76 8.38 -7.62
CA PHE A 278 -15.62 9.71 -7.07
C PHE A 278 -14.96 10.68 -8.06
N CYS A 279 -13.93 10.24 -8.79
CA CYS A 279 -13.29 11.02 -9.85
C CYS A 279 -14.25 11.33 -11.00
N LEU A 280 -15.04 10.35 -11.47
CA LEU A 280 -16.03 10.51 -12.54
C LEU A 280 -17.17 11.47 -12.17
N GLU A 281 -17.54 11.53 -10.91
CA GLU A 281 -18.56 12.47 -10.40
C GLU A 281 -17.99 13.89 -10.31
N ALA A 282 -16.76 14.03 -9.81
CA ALA A 282 -16.14 15.33 -9.57
C ALA A 282 -15.52 15.99 -10.79
N LYS A 283 -15.11 15.19 -11.81
CA LYS A 283 -14.57 15.66 -13.10
C LYS A 283 -13.48 16.72 -12.95
N PRO A 284 -12.33 16.41 -12.40
CA PRO A 284 -11.25 17.37 -12.20
C PRO A 284 -10.76 17.91 -13.56
N THR A 285 -10.53 19.20 -13.62
CA THR A 285 -10.11 19.94 -14.83
C THR A 285 -8.68 20.49 -14.73
N ASP A 286 -8.06 20.34 -13.56
CA ASP A 286 -6.74 20.86 -13.24
C ASP A 286 -6.10 20.05 -12.09
N ILE A 287 -4.80 20.28 -11.87
CA ILE A 287 -4.01 19.57 -10.86
C ILE A 287 -4.46 19.90 -9.43
N GLU A 288 -4.97 21.11 -9.19
CA GLU A 288 -5.42 21.53 -7.86
C GLU A 288 -6.70 20.79 -7.47
N THR A 289 -7.65 20.72 -8.39
CA THR A 289 -8.89 19.93 -8.21
C THR A 289 -8.60 18.45 -8.03
N LEU A 290 -7.66 17.89 -8.82
CA LEU A 290 -7.22 16.51 -8.65
C LEU A 290 -6.56 16.28 -7.28
N GLY A 291 -5.72 17.21 -6.84
CA GLY A 291 -5.12 17.21 -5.50
C GLY A 291 -6.17 17.26 -4.39
N ALA A 292 -7.19 18.09 -4.53
CA ALA A 292 -8.31 18.17 -3.59
C ALA A 292 -9.08 16.84 -3.52
N LEU A 293 -9.36 16.21 -4.68
CA LEU A 293 -9.99 14.88 -4.73
C LEU A 293 -9.20 13.82 -3.97
N THR A 294 -7.88 13.76 -4.17
CA THR A 294 -7.02 12.82 -3.46
C THR A 294 -6.95 13.09 -1.95
N ALA A 295 -7.09 14.34 -1.55
CA ALA A 295 -7.12 14.72 -0.13
C ALA A 295 -8.45 14.36 0.55
N ILE A 296 -9.57 14.46 -0.17
CA ILE A 296 -10.91 14.13 0.34
C ILE A 296 -11.13 12.62 0.34
N TYR A 297 -10.71 11.92 -0.72
CA TYR A 297 -10.87 10.46 -0.83
C TYR A 297 -9.84 9.71 0.03
N ARG A 298 -9.94 9.87 1.35
CA ARG A 298 -9.11 9.18 2.35
C ARG A 298 -9.99 8.64 3.48
N PRO A 299 -9.59 7.54 4.17
CA PRO A 299 -10.39 6.94 5.23
C PRO A 299 -10.80 7.90 6.35
N GLY A 300 -9.97 8.89 6.69
CA GLY A 300 -10.29 9.91 7.70
C GLY A 300 -11.41 10.85 7.25
N PRO A 301 -11.23 11.63 6.17
CA PRO A 301 -12.26 12.54 5.65
C PRO A 301 -13.55 11.83 5.25
N LEU A 302 -13.48 10.62 4.65
CA LEU A 302 -14.67 9.83 4.27
C LEU A 302 -15.52 9.37 5.47
N LYS A 303 -14.96 9.33 6.68
CA LYS A 303 -15.69 8.99 7.92
C LYS A 303 -16.28 10.22 8.62
N ALA A 304 -15.92 11.42 8.18
CA ALA A 304 -16.36 12.67 8.81
C ALA A 304 -17.67 13.21 8.23
N ASN A 305 -18.27 12.53 7.24
CA ASN A 305 -19.56 12.88 6.63
C ASN A 305 -20.68 12.01 7.17
#